data_da569b35540a3603b5ebe22532ebc0d1
#
_entry.id   da569b35540a3603b5ebe22532ebc0d1
#
_cell.length_a   1.000
_cell.length_b   1.000
_cell.length_c   1.000
_cell.angle_alpha   90.00
_cell.angle_beta   90.00
_cell.angle_gamma   90.00
#
_symmetry.space_group_name_H-M   'P 1'
#
loop_
_entity.id
_entity.type
_entity.pdbx_description
1 polymer ?
#
loop_
_entity_poly.entity_id
_entity_poly.type
_entity_poly.pdbx_seq_one_letter_code
_entity_poly.pdbx_strand_id
1 'polypeptide(L)'
;MALTSTNIGRIGEIRAKQESYFRSGATLDVRTRKANLVAFEKAVLKWEKPLCEALWKDLHKSYEESYIAEVSILLGEIRTHIRNVGKWTRPQRRPTPMKLFPSRSKIISEPLGTALIISPWNYPVQLLLTPLVGVISSGCTAVLKPSPYVPEVSDVIEKMIRDTFPEEYVAVVQGDRDVNTALLEQRWDMIFFTGSPSFGRAVMAAAAKNLTPVVLELGGKSPCIIDKDADIEVAAKRVAWGKSLNAGQTCIAPDYLMLHKNIKDKFLSELEKAFRELLGDDPQKSEHFVRIVNDAAFERLKGYLADGEVVFGGKTDK
;
A
#
# COMPACT_ATOMS: atom_id res chain seq x y z
N MET A 1 20.77 7.48 0.59
CA MET A 1 21.09 7.41 2.04
C MET A 1 21.31 5.96 2.48
N ALA A 2 22.15 5.68 3.49
CA ALA A 2 22.22 4.34 4.07
C ALA A 2 20.90 4.07 4.81
N LEU A 3 20.35 2.85 4.66
CA LEU A 3 19.12 2.45 5.33
C LEU A 3 19.28 2.54 6.85
N THR A 4 18.46 3.32 7.51
CA THR A 4 18.38 3.33 8.98
C THR A 4 17.72 2.04 9.42
N SER A 5 18.46 1.18 10.17
CA SER A 5 17.89 -0.07 10.68
C SER A 5 17.56 0.05 12.16
N THR A 6 16.34 -0.31 12.51
CA THR A 6 15.92 -0.41 13.91
C THR A 6 16.66 -1.57 14.59
N ASN A 7 17.19 -1.35 15.78
CA ASN A 7 17.81 -2.42 16.56
C ASN A 7 16.80 -3.53 16.84
N ILE A 8 17.12 -4.75 16.44
CA ILE A 8 16.25 -5.93 16.56
C ILE A 8 15.81 -6.16 18.03
N GLY A 9 16.70 -5.90 19.00
CA GLY A 9 16.38 -6.02 20.43
C GLY A 9 15.24 -5.09 20.90
N ARG A 10 15.03 -3.94 20.21
CA ARG A 10 13.93 -3.02 20.53
C ARG A 10 12.55 -3.48 20.06
N ILE A 11 12.48 -4.41 19.10
CA ILE A 11 11.19 -4.83 18.52
C ILE A 11 10.26 -5.42 19.59
N GLY A 12 10.79 -6.25 20.45
CA GLY A 12 10.03 -6.82 21.58
C GLY A 12 9.55 -5.75 22.56
N GLU A 13 10.38 -4.73 22.86
CA GLU A 13 10.01 -3.61 23.73
C GLU A 13 8.88 -2.76 23.11
N ILE A 14 9.00 -2.42 21.82
CA ILE A 14 7.96 -1.68 21.10
C ILE A 14 6.64 -2.45 21.15
N ARG A 15 6.69 -3.76 20.86
CA ARG A 15 5.50 -4.62 20.89
C ARG A 15 4.85 -4.65 22.28
N ALA A 16 5.67 -4.78 23.34
CA ALA A 16 5.19 -4.81 24.74
C ALA A 16 4.54 -3.48 25.16
N LYS A 17 5.15 -2.34 24.78
CA LYS A 17 4.57 -0.99 25.01
C LYS A 17 3.22 -0.86 24.33
N GLN A 18 3.09 -1.27 23.06
CA GLN A 18 1.84 -1.20 22.33
C GLN A 18 0.75 -2.09 22.92
N GLU A 19 1.09 -3.30 23.37
CA GLU A 19 0.14 -4.16 24.05
C GLU A 19 -0.35 -3.51 25.36
N SER A 20 0.57 -2.96 26.16
CA SER A 20 0.22 -2.26 27.40
C SER A 20 -0.69 -1.07 27.13
N TYR A 21 -0.36 -0.25 26.12
CA TYR A 21 -1.19 0.90 25.73
C TYR A 21 -2.59 0.47 25.25
N PHE A 22 -2.67 -0.57 24.42
CA PHE A 22 -3.95 -1.13 24.01
C PHE A 22 -4.78 -1.63 25.19
N ARG A 23 -4.16 -2.41 26.09
CA ARG A 23 -4.83 -2.97 27.29
C ARG A 23 -5.29 -1.90 28.29
N SER A 24 -4.69 -0.71 28.29
CA SER A 24 -5.14 0.42 29.10
C SER A 24 -6.51 0.96 28.68
N GLY A 25 -7.00 0.58 27.48
CA GLY A 25 -8.26 1.07 26.94
C GLY A 25 -8.19 2.48 26.32
N ALA A 26 -7.00 3.09 26.23
CA ALA A 26 -6.81 4.45 25.72
C ALA A 26 -7.36 4.66 24.30
N THR A 27 -7.44 3.60 23.49
CA THR A 27 -7.94 3.63 22.10
C THR A 27 -9.43 3.29 21.95
N LEU A 28 -10.12 2.93 23.03
CA LEU A 28 -11.52 2.43 22.96
C LEU A 28 -12.55 3.53 22.66
N ASP A 29 -12.35 4.73 23.21
CA ASP A 29 -13.30 5.84 22.98
C ASP A 29 -13.29 6.27 21.50
N VAL A 30 -14.46 6.26 20.89
CA VAL A 30 -14.66 6.66 19.48
C VAL A 30 -14.26 8.12 19.24
N ARG A 31 -14.40 9.00 20.22
CA ARG A 31 -13.95 10.40 20.13
C ARG A 31 -12.44 10.48 20.01
N THR A 32 -11.71 9.67 20.79
CA THR A 32 -10.26 9.55 20.71
C THR A 32 -9.82 9.04 19.33
N ARG A 33 -10.46 7.99 18.80
CA ARG A 33 -10.19 7.47 17.45
C ARG A 33 -10.41 8.54 16.38
N LYS A 34 -11.51 9.28 16.46
CA LYS A 34 -11.81 10.38 15.54
C LYS A 34 -10.80 11.52 15.65
N ALA A 35 -10.40 11.90 16.87
CA ALA A 35 -9.37 12.92 17.08
C ALA A 35 -8.02 12.51 16.49
N ASN A 36 -7.62 11.25 16.64
CA ASN A 36 -6.40 10.68 16.06
C ASN A 36 -6.45 10.66 14.51
N LEU A 37 -7.60 10.32 13.92
CA LEU A 37 -7.78 10.41 12.47
C LEU A 37 -7.66 11.85 11.96
N VAL A 38 -8.21 12.83 12.67
CA VAL A 38 -8.07 14.26 12.33
C VAL A 38 -6.62 14.73 12.50
N ALA A 39 -5.91 14.28 13.53
CA ALA A 39 -4.48 14.56 13.71
C ALA A 39 -3.66 13.96 12.56
N PHE A 40 -4.01 12.74 12.13
CA PHE A 40 -3.35 12.07 11.00
C PHE A 40 -3.61 12.81 9.67
N GLU A 41 -4.84 13.27 9.40
CA GLU A 41 -5.15 14.10 8.23
C GLU A 41 -4.27 15.35 8.18
N LYS A 42 -4.18 16.07 9.30
CA LYS A 42 -3.33 17.27 9.42
C LYS A 42 -1.85 16.95 9.20
N ALA A 43 -1.38 15.82 9.71
CA ALA A 43 -0.01 15.38 9.50
C ALA A 43 0.26 15.09 8.02
N VAL A 44 -0.60 14.35 7.34
CA VAL A 44 -0.46 14.07 5.89
C VAL A 44 -0.41 15.36 5.08
N LEU A 45 -1.31 16.32 5.36
CA LEU A 45 -1.30 17.63 4.69
C LEU A 45 -0.02 18.44 4.98
N LYS A 46 0.47 18.42 6.22
CA LYS A 46 1.74 19.11 6.59
C LYS A 46 2.94 18.47 5.88
N TRP A 47 2.95 17.17 5.74
CA TRP A 47 4.07 16.41 5.21
C TRP A 47 3.94 16.04 3.71
N GLU A 48 2.90 16.54 3.01
CA GLU A 48 2.64 16.26 1.59
C GLU A 48 3.86 16.54 0.71
N LYS A 49 4.40 17.76 0.79
CA LYS A 49 5.57 18.15 -0.01
C LYS A 49 6.81 17.30 0.29
N PRO A 50 7.23 17.09 1.55
CA PRO A 50 8.33 16.18 1.88
C PRO A 50 8.11 14.74 1.38
N LEU A 51 6.89 14.21 1.44
CA LEU A 51 6.56 12.88 0.92
C LEU A 51 6.72 12.80 -0.60
N CYS A 52 6.22 13.80 -1.34
CA CYS A 52 6.38 13.85 -2.80
C CYS A 52 7.85 14.02 -3.22
N GLU A 53 8.62 14.84 -2.51
CA GLU A 53 10.06 15.00 -2.74
C GLU A 53 10.84 13.70 -2.50
N ALA A 54 10.45 12.92 -1.47
CA ALA A 54 11.06 11.63 -1.19
C ALA A 54 10.69 10.58 -2.26
N LEU A 55 9.44 10.56 -2.72
CA LEU A 55 8.98 9.71 -3.83
C LEU A 55 9.73 10.00 -5.13
N TRP A 56 10.03 11.27 -5.39
CA TRP A 56 10.89 11.65 -6.51
C TRP A 56 12.31 11.10 -6.36
N LYS A 57 12.91 11.21 -5.18
CA LYS A 57 14.28 10.74 -4.93
C LYS A 57 14.41 9.21 -5.05
N ASP A 58 13.45 8.47 -4.51
CA ASP A 58 13.51 7.01 -4.49
C ASP A 58 13.05 6.37 -5.81
N LEU A 59 12.02 6.93 -6.46
CA LEU A 59 11.34 6.30 -7.60
C LEU A 59 11.28 7.19 -8.85
N HIS A 60 11.74 8.44 -8.78
CA HIS A 60 11.53 9.44 -9.82
C HIS A 60 10.03 9.62 -10.14
N LYS A 61 9.18 9.53 -9.11
CA LYS A 61 7.72 9.72 -9.26
C LYS A 61 7.40 11.20 -9.17
N SER A 62 6.77 11.75 -10.24
CA SER A 62 6.42 13.19 -10.30
C SER A 62 5.50 13.59 -9.15
N TYR A 63 5.44 14.91 -8.87
CA TYR A 63 4.55 15.43 -7.83
C TYR A 63 3.09 15.06 -8.11
N GLU A 64 2.65 15.23 -9.36
CA GLU A 64 1.28 14.96 -9.80
C GLU A 64 0.92 13.47 -9.59
N GLU A 65 1.80 12.56 -10.01
CA GLU A 65 1.57 11.14 -9.81
C GLU A 65 1.61 10.75 -8.34
N SER A 66 2.56 11.29 -7.57
CA SER A 66 2.67 11.09 -6.12
C SER A 66 1.41 11.56 -5.40
N TYR A 67 0.88 12.72 -5.78
CA TYR A 67 -0.34 13.25 -5.19
C TYR A 67 -1.57 12.41 -5.56
N ILE A 68 -1.79 12.16 -6.86
CA ILE A 68 -2.98 11.44 -7.34
C ILE A 68 -2.98 9.99 -6.88
N ALA A 69 -1.86 9.28 -6.99
CA ALA A 69 -1.79 7.85 -6.76
C ALA A 69 -1.54 7.46 -5.29
N GLU A 70 -1.07 8.38 -4.45
CA GLU A 70 -0.73 8.06 -3.06
C GLU A 70 -1.40 9.01 -2.05
N VAL A 71 -1.06 10.31 -2.07
CA VAL A 71 -1.50 11.24 -1.04
C VAL A 71 -3.01 11.48 -1.06
N SER A 72 -3.59 11.71 -2.25
CA SER A 72 -5.04 11.99 -2.36
C SER A 72 -5.90 10.79 -1.97
N ILE A 73 -5.44 9.57 -2.29
CA ILE A 73 -6.12 8.32 -1.92
C ILE A 73 -6.12 8.17 -0.40
N LEU A 74 -4.97 8.37 0.25
CA LEU A 74 -4.84 8.33 1.69
C LEU A 74 -5.74 9.37 2.38
N LEU A 75 -5.74 10.62 1.92
CA LEU A 75 -6.61 11.67 2.44
C LEU A 75 -8.09 11.34 2.27
N GLY A 76 -8.48 10.77 1.13
CA GLY A 76 -9.84 10.31 0.86
C GLY A 76 -10.30 9.25 1.86
N GLU A 77 -9.43 8.27 2.15
CA GLU A 77 -9.69 7.22 3.13
C GLU A 77 -9.81 7.78 4.55
N ILE A 78 -8.87 8.61 4.99
CA ILE A 78 -8.93 9.25 6.31
C ILE A 78 -10.25 10.00 6.49
N ARG A 79 -10.66 10.81 5.51
CA ARG A 79 -11.91 11.57 5.56
C ARG A 79 -13.15 10.68 5.60
N THR A 80 -13.10 9.54 4.91
CA THR A 80 -14.17 8.54 4.94
C THR A 80 -14.31 7.94 6.34
N HIS A 81 -13.20 7.61 7.00
CA HIS A 81 -13.18 7.09 8.36
C HIS A 81 -13.61 8.13 9.40
N ILE A 82 -13.15 9.38 9.29
CA ILE A 82 -13.59 10.49 10.18
C ILE A 82 -15.11 10.64 10.16
N ARG A 83 -15.74 10.54 8.97
CA ARG A 83 -17.20 10.66 8.82
C ARG A 83 -17.96 9.47 9.37
N ASN A 84 -17.42 8.28 9.28
CA ASN A 84 -18.18 7.05 9.49
C ASN A 84 -17.83 6.26 10.76
N VAL A 85 -16.66 6.47 11.39
CA VAL A 85 -16.22 5.69 12.56
C VAL A 85 -17.26 5.63 13.66
N GLY A 86 -17.95 6.74 13.96
CA GLY A 86 -19.02 6.77 14.96
C GLY A 86 -20.27 5.95 14.59
N LYS A 87 -20.52 5.72 13.30
CA LYS A 87 -21.61 4.86 12.82
C LYS A 87 -21.19 3.38 12.87
N TRP A 88 -19.98 3.08 12.41
CA TRP A 88 -19.49 1.70 12.32
C TRP A 88 -19.31 1.02 13.68
N THR A 89 -19.04 1.79 14.72
CA THR A 89 -18.82 1.28 16.08
C THR A 89 -20.12 1.13 16.90
N ARG A 90 -21.27 1.52 16.35
CA ARG A 90 -22.55 1.39 17.07
C ARG A 90 -22.95 -0.08 17.21
N PRO A 91 -23.40 -0.51 18.40
CA PRO A 91 -23.97 -1.84 18.59
C PRO A 91 -25.16 -2.08 17.66
N GLN A 92 -25.17 -3.21 16.98
CA GLN A 92 -26.25 -3.60 16.09
C GLN A 92 -27.19 -4.57 16.80
N ARG A 93 -28.47 -4.20 16.96
CA ARG A 93 -29.48 -5.12 17.49
C ARG A 93 -29.69 -6.29 16.54
N ARG A 94 -29.88 -7.50 17.09
CA ARG A 94 -30.21 -8.72 16.37
C ARG A 94 -31.43 -9.38 16.95
N PRO A 95 -32.22 -10.14 16.19
CA PRO A 95 -33.31 -10.95 16.71
C PRO A 95 -32.80 -11.90 17.83
N THR A 96 -33.55 -11.95 18.93
CA THR A 96 -33.23 -12.87 20.04
C THR A 96 -34.18 -14.06 19.95
N PRO A 97 -33.67 -15.30 19.99
CA PRO A 97 -34.53 -16.49 20.01
C PRO A 97 -35.51 -16.46 21.19
N MET A 98 -36.75 -16.86 20.95
CA MET A 98 -37.82 -16.87 21.98
C MET A 98 -37.41 -17.59 23.27
N LYS A 99 -36.61 -18.64 23.15
CA LYS A 99 -36.08 -19.43 24.29
C LYS A 99 -35.22 -18.62 25.26
N LEU A 100 -34.69 -17.45 24.82
CA LEU A 100 -33.86 -16.58 25.63
C LEU A 100 -34.63 -15.34 26.17
N PHE A 101 -35.95 -15.30 26.03
CA PHE A 101 -36.78 -14.24 26.61
C PHE A 101 -36.62 -14.20 28.14
N PRO A 102 -36.44 -12.98 28.76
CA PRO A 102 -36.55 -11.62 28.23
C PRO A 102 -35.23 -10.96 27.78
N SER A 103 -34.20 -11.73 27.41
CA SER A 103 -32.89 -11.18 27.01
C SER A 103 -32.93 -10.44 25.66
N ARG A 104 -31.82 -9.71 25.34
CA ARG A 104 -31.66 -8.96 24.10
C ARG A 104 -30.32 -9.30 23.48
N SER A 105 -30.29 -9.51 22.17
CA SER A 105 -29.10 -9.80 21.40
C SER A 105 -28.58 -8.57 20.63
N LYS A 106 -27.28 -8.39 20.64
CA LYS A 106 -26.59 -7.35 19.85
C LYS A 106 -25.22 -7.84 19.38
N ILE A 107 -24.74 -7.28 18.28
CA ILE A 107 -23.36 -7.41 17.83
C ILE A 107 -22.61 -6.13 18.24
N ILE A 108 -21.48 -6.28 18.88
CA ILE A 108 -20.58 -5.18 19.26
C ILE A 108 -19.26 -5.41 18.52
N SER A 109 -18.78 -4.36 17.82
CA SER A 109 -17.46 -4.39 17.19
C SER A 109 -16.41 -4.03 18.25
N GLU A 110 -15.41 -4.89 18.41
CA GLU A 110 -14.28 -4.69 19.32
C GLU A 110 -12.96 -4.65 18.55
N PRO A 111 -11.96 -3.84 18.97
CA PRO A 111 -10.65 -3.83 18.37
C PRO A 111 -9.91 -5.16 18.62
N LEU A 112 -9.16 -5.61 17.61
CA LEU A 112 -8.40 -6.87 17.71
C LEU A 112 -7.22 -6.79 18.69
N GLY A 113 -6.52 -5.64 18.70
CA GLY A 113 -5.32 -5.49 19.53
C GLY A 113 -4.20 -4.73 18.84
N THR A 114 -3.03 -5.35 18.75
CA THR A 114 -1.85 -4.78 18.10
C THR A 114 -1.71 -5.31 16.68
N ALA A 115 -1.57 -4.43 15.71
CA ALA A 115 -1.44 -4.76 14.30
C ALA A 115 0.00 -4.55 13.79
N LEU A 116 0.48 -5.46 12.94
CA LEU A 116 1.68 -5.27 12.14
C LEU A 116 1.27 -4.98 10.70
N ILE A 117 1.78 -3.88 10.12
CA ILE A 117 1.57 -3.50 8.73
C ILE A 117 2.91 -3.52 8.00
N ILE A 118 3.06 -4.40 7.01
CA ILE A 118 4.27 -4.51 6.18
C ILE A 118 3.89 -4.11 4.76
N SER A 119 4.57 -3.09 4.22
CA SER A 119 4.26 -2.55 2.89
C SER A 119 5.39 -2.76 1.87
N PRO A 120 5.04 -2.78 0.57
CA PRO A 120 6.00 -2.81 -0.51
C PRO A 120 6.54 -1.41 -0.82
N TRP A 121 7.36 -1.34 -1.88
CA TRP A 121 8.05 -0.14 -2.34
C TRP A 121 7.31 0.65 -3.44
N ASN A 122 6.35 0.04 -4.14
CA ASN A 122 5.79 0.61 -5.36
C ASN A 122 4.80 1.77 -5.13
N TYR A 123 4.02 1.71 -4.07
CA TYR A 123 3.19 2.81 -3.55
C TYR A 123 3.42 2.90 -2.03
N PRO A 124 4.62 3.34 -1.60
CA PRO A 124 5.06 3.18 -0.21
C PRO A 124 4.26 4.02 0.78
N VAL A 125 3.75 5.18 0.37
CA VAL A 125 2.92 6.05 1.22
C VAL A 125 1.53 5.45 1.35
N GLN A 126 0.86 5.17 0.24
CA GLN A 126 -0.51 4.69 0.21
C GLN A 126 -0.64 3.30 0.85
N LEU A 127 0.20 2.34 0.44
CA LEU A 127 0.06 0.94 0.88
C LEU A 127 0.52 0.70 2.33
N LEU A 128 1.27 1.63 2.93
CA LEU A 128 1.60 1.59 4.34
C LEU A 128 0.55 2.31 5.21
N LEU A 129 0.13 3.50 4.78
CA LEU A 129 -0.64 4.40 5.61
C LEU A 129 -2.16 4.25 5.46
N THR A 130 -2.66 3.73 4.33
CA THR A 130 -4.09 3.43 4.18
C THR A 130 -4.56 2.31 5.14
N PRO A 131 -3.85 1.19 5.29
CA PRO A 131 -4.18 0.22 6.33
C PRO A 131 -4.11 0.79 7.76
N LEU A 132 -3.17 1.72 8.03
CA LEU A 132 -3.10 2.41 9.31
C LEU A 132 -4.38 3.19 9.64
N VAL A 133 -5.04 3.80 8.64
CA VAL A 133 -6.35 4.46 8.85
C VAL A 133 -7.37 3.48 9.43
N GLY A 134 -7.42 2.26 8.90
CA GLY A 134 -8.26 1.19 9.42
C GLY A 134 -7.92 0.80 10.85
N VAL A 135 -6.62 0.67 11.17
CA VAL A 135 -6.12 0.34 12.51
C VAL A 135 -6.50 1.42 13.52
N ILE A 136 -6.28 2.70 13.22
CA ILE A 136 -6.68 3.83 14.07
C ILE A 136 -8.20 3.85 14.29
N SER A 137 -8.96 3.70 13.22
CA SER A 137 -10.43 3.70 13.23
C SER A 137 -11.02 2.54 14.04
N SER A 138 -10.42 1.36 13.97
CA SER A 138 -10.85 0.19 14.75
C SER A 138 -10.49 0.29 16.24
N GLY A 139 -9.54 1.16 16.63
CA GLY A 139 -9.05 1.31 17.99
C GLY A 139 -7.92 0.34 18.34
N CYS A 140 -7.19 -0.16 17.36
CA CYS A 140 -5.97 -0.94 17.51
C CYS A 140 -4.73 -0.05 17.62
N THR A 141 -3.60 -0.63 18.06
CA THR A 141 -2.26 -0.04 17.91
C THR A 141 -1.55 -0.61 16.69
N ALA A 142 -0.51 0.05 16.18
CA ALA A 142 0.18 -0.37 14.96
C ALA A 142 1.69 -0.30 15.04
N VAL A 143 2.35 -1.32 14.50
CA VAL A 143 3.75 -1.24 14.05
C VAL A 143 3.76 -1.22 12.52
N LEU A 144 4.41 -0.21 11.96
CA LEU A 144 4.58 0.01 10.53
C LEU A 144 5.97 -0.44 10.10
N LYS A 145 6.03 -1.29 9.07
CA LYS A 145 7.29 -1.73 8.47
C LYS A 145 7.33 -1.30 7.00
N PRO A 146 7.89 -0.12 6.68
CA PRO A 146 8.07 0.33 5.31
C PRO A 146 9.12 -0.52 4.57
N SER A 147 9.12 -0.43 3.24
CA SER A 147 10.06 -1.16 2.40
C SER A 147 11.47 -0.57 2.48
N PRO A 148 12.53 -1.41 2.58
CA PRO A 148 13.91 -0.94 2.55
C PRO A 148 14.36 -0.41 1.16
N TYR A 149 13.58 -0.64 0.11
CA TYR A 149 13.91 -0.19 -1.25
C TYR A 149 13.56 1.28 -1.52
N VAL A 150 12.91 1.96 -0.57
CA VAL A 150 12.51 3.37 -0.65
C VAL A 150 12.90 4.10 0.65
N PRO A 151 14.20 4.25 0.90
CA PRO A 151 14.73 4.73 2.18
C PRO A 151 14.37 6.18 2.47
N GLU A 152 14.31 7.07 1.46
CA GLU A 152 13.94 8.47 1.65
C GLU A 152 12.47 8.60 2.08
N VAL A 153 11.57 7.86 1.43
CA VAL A 153 10.15 7.82 1.81
C VAL A 153 9.96 7.22 3.20
N SER A 154 10.69 6.15 3.51
CA SER A 154 10.62 5.48 4.82
C SER A 154 11.03 6.42 5.96
N ASP A 155 12.09 7.22 5.75
CA ASP A 155 12.58 8.19 6.72
C ASP A 155 11.58 9.35 6.94
N VAL A 156 11.00 9.86 5.86
CA VAL A 156 9.96 10.91 5.94
C VAL A 156 8.70 10.40 6.67
N ILE A 157 8.26 9.17 6.36
CA ILE A 157 7.12 8.56 7.06
C ILE A 157 7.44 8.38 8.54
N GLU A 158 8.62 7.89 8.91
CA GLU A 158 9.00 7.73 10.32
C GLU A 158 8.95 9.05 11.07
N LYS A 159 9.50 10.13 10.50
CA LYS A 159 9.45 11.48 11.10
C LYS A 159 8.01 11.96 11.26
N MET A 160 7.19 11.82 10.22
CA MET A 160 5.77 12.21 10.26
C MET A 160 5.01 11.46 11.36
N ILE A 161 5.21 10.15 11.47
CA ILE A 161 4.53 9.33 12.47
C ILE A 161 4.98 9.70 13.88
N ARG A 162 6.28 9.88 14.13
CA ARG A 162 6.82 10.32 15.42
C ARG A 162 6.32 11.70 15.84
N ASP A 163 6.16 12.62 14.89
CA ASP A 163 5.60 13.96 15.15
C ASP A 163 4.10 13.91 15.52
N THR A 164 3.40 12.83 15.16
CA THR A 164 1.94 12.75 15.22
C THR A 164 1.45 11.85 16.35
N PHE A 165 2.12 10.73 16.58
CA PHE A 165 1.69 9.68 17.51
C PHE A 165 2.81 9.24 18.45
N PRO A 166 2.51 8.90 19.71
CA PRO A 166 3.46 8.25 20.60
C PRO A 166 3.79 6.83 20.12
N GLU A 167 5.02 6.35 20.41
CA GLU A 167 5.54 5.05 19.96
C GLU A 167 4.67 3.88 20.43
N GLU A 168 4.08 3.99 21.61
CA GLU A 168 3.16 2.99 22.17
C GLU A 168 1.82 2.90 21.43
N TYR A 169 1.49 3.87 20.59
CA TYR A 169 0.29 3.86 19.76
C TYR A 169 0.59 3.48 18.31
N VAL A 170 1.49 4.21 17.66
CA VAL A 170 1.94 3.91 16.29
C VAL A 170 3.46 4.02 16.23
N ALA A 171 4.13 2.92 15.95
CA ALA A 171 5.58 2.86 15.79
C ALA A 171 5.99 2.57 14.34
N VAL A 172 7.15 3.08 13.92
CA VAL A 172 7.78 2.70 12.66
C VAL A 172 9.05 1.90 12.97
N VAL A 173 9.17 0.74 12.33
CA VAL A 173 10.34 -0.15 12.43
C VAL A 173 10.94 -0.25 11.04
N GLN A 174 12.11 0.34 10.83
CA GLN A 174 12.84 0.27 9.57
C GLN A 174 13.86 -0.88 9.59
N GLY A 175 14.23 -1.34 8.43
CA GLY A 175 15.26 -2.38 8.26
C GLY A 175 14.94 -3.35 7.13
N ASP A 176 15.81 -4.30 6.96
CA ASP A 176 15.81 -5.28 5.89
C ASP A 176 15.18 -6.64 6.31
N ARG A 177 15.70 -7.72 5.75
CA ARG A 177 15.19 -9.07 5.93
C ARG A 177 15.25 -9.55 7.39
N ASP A 178 16.30 -9.18 8.13
CA ASP A 178 16.48 -9.64 9.51
C ASP A 178 15.47 -8.98 10.44
N VAL A 179 15.19 -7.71 10.21
CA VAL A 179 14.12 -6.97 10.90
C VAL A 179 12.74 -7.56 10.58
N ASN A 180 12.48 -7.93 9.31
CA ASN A 180 11.24 -8.62 8.95
C ASN A 180 11.09 -9.95 9.69
N THR A 181 12.16 -10.73 9.80
CA THR A 181 12.17 -12.00 10.54
C THR A 181 11.86 -11.77 12.00
N ALA A 182 12.53 -10.81 12.65
CA ALA A 182 12.32 -10.50 14.06
C ALA A 182 10.90 -9.97 14.34
N LEU A 183 10.30 -9.21 13.43
CA LEU A 183 8.90 -8.79 13.53
C LEU A 183 7.93 -9.97 13.42
N LEU A 184 8.18 -10.91 12.52
CA LEU A 184 7.34 -12.09 12.33
C LEU A 184 7.48 -13.13 13.43
N GLU A 185 8.53 -13.07 14.25
CA GLU A 185 8.69 -13.87 15.47
C GLU A 185 7.85 -13.36 16.63
N GLN A 186 7.42 -12.10 16.60
CA GLN A 186 6.54 -11.53 17.63
C GLN A 186 5.10 -12.02 17.44
N ARG A 187 4.34 -12.06 18.54
CA ARG A 187 2.91 -12.30 18.51
C ARG A 187 2.17 -11.00 18.16
N TRP A 188 1.39 -11.03 17.11
CA TRP A 188 0.48 -9.96 16.67
C TRP A 188 -0.97 -10.41 16.77
N ASP A 189 -1.89 -9.45 16.93
CA ASP A 189 -3.32 -9.73 16.91
C ASP A 189 -3.89 -9.63 15.49
N MET A 190 -3.16 -8.99 14.57
CA MET A 190 -3.42 -8.94 13.14
C MET A 190 -2.13 -8.62 12.37
N ILE A 191 -1.96 -9.20 11.18
CA ILE A 191 -0.90 -8.80 10.24
C ILE A 191 -1.55 -8.39 8.91
N PHE A 192 -1.26 -7.18 8.46
CA PHE A 192 -1.59 -6.70 7.13
C PHE A 192 -0.30 -6.66 6.30
N PHE A 193 -0.26 -7.42 5.23
CA PHE A 193 0.91 -7.51 4.36
C PHE A 193 0.53 -7.22 2.91
N THR A 194 1.28 -6.32 2.28
CA THR A 194 1.24 -6.11 0.83
C THR A 194 2.62 -6.38 0.25
N GLY A 195 2.71 -7.25 -0.77
CA GLY A 195 3.99 -7.55 -1.41
C GLY A 195 3.97 -8.80 -2.29
N SER A 196 5.11 -9.51 -2.36
CA SER A 196 5.24 -10.69 -3.21
C SER A 196 4.52 -11.93 -2.64
N PRO A 197 3.98 -12.82 -3.50
CA PRO A 197 3.40 -14.09 -3.05
C PRO A 197 4.37 -14.96 -2.25
N SER A 198 5.66 -14.92 -2.55
CA SER A 198 6.69 -15.71 -1.84
C SER A 198 6.82 -15.24 -0.38
N PHE A 199 6.90 -13.95 -0.14
CA PHE A 199 6.99 -13.42 1.22
C PHE A 199 5.62 -13.48 1.94
N GLY A 200 4.50 -13.35 1.24
CA GLY A 200 3.16 -13.57 1.79
C GLY A 200 2.97 -14.97 2.37
N ARG A 201 3.53 -16.00 1.74
CA ARG A 201 3.56 -17.36 2.31
C ARG A 201 4.35 -17.43 3.62
N ALA A 202 5.49 -16.73 3.71
CA ALA A 202 6.28 -16.67 4.94
C ALA A 202 5.52 -15.95 6.06
N VAL A 203 4.84 -14.83 5.75
CA VAL A 203 3.97 -14.10 6.69
C VAL A 203 2.86 -15.02 7.21
N MET A 204 2.17 -15.71 6.33
CA MET A 204 1.08 -16.63 6.70
C MET A 204 1.57 -17.79 7.57
N ALA A 205 2.72 -18.37 7.24
CA ALA A 205 3.34 -19.44 8.02
C ALA A 205 3.75 -18.97 9.43
N ALA A 206 4.28 -17.76 9.55
CA ALA A 206 4.62 -17.16 10.85
C ALA A 206 3.37 -16.87 11.69
N ALA A 207 2.34 -16.28 11.09
CA ALA A 207 1.07 -15.96 11.71
C ALA A 207 0.34 -17.20 12.24
N ALA A 208 0.41 -18.31 11.50
CA ALA A 208 -0.24 -19.56 11.87
C ALA A 208 0.20 -20.11 13.23
N LYS A 209 1.44 -19.85 13.66
CA LYS A 209 1.96 -20.28 14.98
C LYS A 209 1.16 -19.71 16.16
N ASN A 210 0.59 -18.51 15.96
CA ASN A 210 -0.17 -17.79 16.98
C ASN A 210 -1.66 -17.67 16.64
N LEU A 211 -2.13 -18.33 15.57
CA LEU A 211 -3.50 -18.20 15.01
C LEU A 211 -3.84 -16.73 14.69
N THR A 212 -2.84 -15.93 14.33
CA THR A 212 -3.01 -14.52 13.99
C THR A 212 -3.72 -14.39 12.64
N PRO A 213 -4.83 -13.65 12.54
CA PRO A 213 -5.47 -13.36 11.27
C PRO A 213 -4.55 -12.51 10.38
N VAL A 214 -4.56 -12.81 9.08
CA VAL A 214 -3.74 -12.09 8.09
C VAL A 214 -4.62 -11.54 6.97
N VAL A 215 -4.26 -10.35 6.49
CA VAL A 215 -4.70 -9.80 5.20
C VAL A 215 -3.49 -9.75 4.29
N LEU A 216 -3.58 -10.43 3.15
CA LEU A 216 -2.49 -10.56 2.18
C LEU A 216 -2.92 -9.92 0.86
N GLU A 217 -2.31 -8.77 0.55
CA GLU A 217 -2.41 -8.11 -0.75
C GLU A 217 -1.16 -8.47 -1.57
N LEU A 218 -1.36 -9.14 -2.71
CA LEU A 218 -0.27 -9.78 -3.43
C LEU A 218 -0.16 -9.24 -4.87
N GLY A 219 0.83 -9.74 -5.61
CA GLY A 219 1.01 -9.38 -7.01
C GLY A 219 -0.12 -9.94 -7.90
N GLY A 220 -0.27 -9.35 -9.08
CA GLY A 220 -1.25 -9.74 -10.07
C GLY A 220 -0.65 -9.92 -11.46
N LYS A 221 -1.37 -10.67 -12.30
CA LYS A 221 -1.14 -10.86 -13.73
C LYS A 221 -2.44 -10.52 -14.46
N SER A 222 -2.80 -9.22 -14.43
CA SER A 222 -4.12 -8.74 -14.87
C SER A 222 -4.26 -8.79 -16.40
N PRO A 223 -5.13 -9.64 -16.97
CA PRO A 223 -5.43 -9.61 -18.39
C PRO A 223 -6.20 -8.34 -18.76
N CYS A 224 -5.87 -7.76 -19.91
CA CYS A 224 -6.65 -6.69 -20.50
C CYS A 224 -7.20 -7.17 -21.84
N ILE A 225 -8.52 -7.29 -21.94
CA ILE A 225 -9.22 -7.86 -23.10
C ILE A 225 -9.82 -6.72 -23.92
N ILE A 226 -9.46 -6.65 -25.21
CA ILE A 226 -9.97 -5.66 -26.15
C ILE A 226 -10.70 -6.42 -27.28
N ASP A 227 -12.02 -6.36 -27.28
CA ASP A 227 -12.83 -7.01 -28.29
C ASP A 227 -13.02 -6.10 -29.52
N LYS A 228 -13.50 -6.71 -30.62
CA LYS A 228 -13.68 -6.08 -31.95
C LYS A 228 -14.55 -4.83 -31.92
N ASP A 229 -15.50 -4.75 -31.00
CA ASP A 229 -16.47 -3.66 -30.89
C ASP A 229 -16.00 -2.52 -29.94
N ALA A 230 -14.77 -2.63 -29.41
CA ALA A 230 -14.21 -1.59 -28.55
C ALA A 230 -13.87 -0.32 -29.36
N ASP A 231 -14.02 0.84 -28.71
CA ASP A 231 -13.42 2.08 -29.21
C ASP A 231 -11.89 1.98 -29.07
N ILE A 232 -11.22 1.79 -30.21
CA ILE A 232 -9.79 1.46 -30.25
C ILE A 232 -8.92 2.59 -29.70
N GLU A 233 -9.24 3.86 -30.05
CA GLU A 233 -8.47 5.01 -29.59
C GLU A 233 -8.60 5.20 -28.08
N VAL A 234 -9.82 5.13 -27.54
CA VAL A 234 -10.07 5.23 -26.10
C VAL A 234 -9.43 4.07 -25.35
N ALA A 235 -9.54 2.84 -25.87
CA ALA A 235 -8.93 1.67 -25.26
C ALA A 235 -7.40 1.77 -25.21
N ALA A 236 -6.76 2.20 -26.31
CA ALA A 236 -5.32 2.40 -26.40
C ALA A 236 -4.83 3.45 -25.40
N LYS A 237 -5.50 4.60 -25.29
CA LYS A 237 -5.18 5.66 -24.31
C LYS A 237 -5.30 5.16 -22.87
N ARG A 238 -6.36 4.39 -22.54
CA ARG A 238 -6.55 3.82 -21.20
C ARG A 238 -5.49 2.78 -20.85
N VAL A 239 -5.11 1.91 -21.80
CA VAL A 239 -4.05 0.92 -21.60
C VAL A 239 -2.70 1.62 -21.44
N ALA A 240 -2.37 2.58 -22.29
CA ALA A 240 -1.14 3.36 -22.18
C ALA A 240 -1.04 4.05 -20.81
N TRP A 241 -2.09 4.74 -20.39
CA TRP A 241 -2.14 5.39 -19.09
C TRP A 241 -2.00 4.39 -17.93
N GLY A 242 -2.78 3.31 -17.92
CA GLY A 242 -2.75 2.31 -16.85
C GLY A 242 -1.43 1.56 -16.76
N LYS A 243 -0.68 1.44 -17.88
CA LYS A 243 0.64 0.82 -17.89
C LYS A 243 1.78 1.80 -17.61
N SER A 244 1.60 3.09 -17.90
CA SER A 244 2.60 4.13 -17.61
C SER A 244 2.66 4.50 -16.13
N LEU A 245 1.53 4.45 -15.42
CA LEU A 245 1.51 4.71 -13.97
C LEU A 245 2.51 3.82 -13.26
N ASN A 246 3.38 4.46 -12.48
CA ASN A 246 4.45 3.82 -11.73
C ASN A 246 5.37 2.91 -12.60
N ALA A 247 5.51 3.25 -13.89
CA ALA A 247 6.18 2.43 -14.92
C ALA A 247 5.63 0.99 -14.98
N GLY A 248 4.35 0.79 -14.71
CA GLY A 248 3.70 -0.53 -14.66
C GLY A 248 4.03 -1.37 -13.43
N GLN A 249 4.75 -0.83 -12.45
CA GLN A 249 5.11 -1.49 -11.19
C GLN A 249 3.93 -1.51 -10.21
N THR A 250 2.78 -2.02 -10.67
CA THR A 250 1.48 -1.97 -10.01
C THR A 250 0.82 -3.34 -10.06
N CYS A 251 0.32 -3.83 -8.94
CA CYS A 251 -0.32 -5.14 -8.83
C CYS A 251 -1.55 -5.31 -9.73
N ILE A 252 -2.24 -4.21 -10.06
CA ILE A 252 -3.44 -4.16 -10.90
C ILE A 252 -3.19 -3.57 -12.30
N ALA A 253 -1.93 -3.29 -12.68
CA ALA A 253 -1.63 -2.78 -14.02
C ALA A 253 -2.02 -3.81 -15.10
N PRO A 254 -2.43 -3.36 -16.30
CA PRO A 254 -2.53 -4.24 -17.45
C PRO A 254 -1.21 -4.99 -17.66
N ASP A 255 -1.21 -6.32 -17.49
CA ASP A 255 0.02 -7.12 -17.61
C ASP A 255 0.22 -7.64 -19.03
N TYR A 256 -0.84 -8.22 -19.59
CA TYR A 256 -0.87 -8.66 -20.99
C TYR A 256 -2.20 -8.32 -21.66
N LEU A 257 -2.15 -8.14 -22.98
CA LEU A 257 -3.30 -7.78 -23.81
C LEU A 257 -3.80 -8.99 -24.60
N MET A 258 -5.11 -9.21 -24.58
CA MET A 258 -5.80 -10.16 -25.43
C MET A 258 -6.60 -9.34 -26.47
N LEU A 259 -6.07 -9.24 -27.68
CA LEU A 259 -6.66 -8.46 -28.75
C LEU A 259 -7.43 -9.35 -29.72
N HIS A 260 -8.64 -8.94 -30.11
CA HIS A 260 -9.33 -9.57 -31.23
C HIS A 260 -8.50 -9.40 -32.51
N LYS A 261 -8.30 -10.48 -33.27
CA LYS A 261 -7.39 -10.51 -34.45
C LYS A 261 -7.62 -9.39 -35.46
N ASN A 262 -8.88 -8.97 -35.68
CA ASN A 262 -9.23 -7.97 -36.69
C ASN A 262 -8.87 -6.54 -36.30
N ILE A 263 -8.54 -6.28 -35.04
CA ILE A 263 -8.20 -4.94 -34.55
C ILE A 263 -6.73 -4.82 -34.15
N LYS A 264 -5.96 -5.92 -34.18
CA LYS A 264 -4.60 -5.97 -33.64
C LYS A 264 -3.72 -4.85 -34.17
N ASP A 265 -3.57 -4.73 -35.50
CA ASP A 265 -2.62 -3.80 -36.10
C ASP A 265 -3.02 -2.33 -35.84
N LYS A 266 -4.32 -2.04 -35.97
CA LYS A 266 -4.85 -0.71 -35.65
C LYS A 266 -4.65 -0.35 -34.19
N PHE A 267 -4.92 -1.30 -33.28
CA PHE A 267 -4.76 -1.08 -31.86
C PHE A 267 -3.30 -0.85 -31.47
N LEU A 268 -2.35 -1.61 -32.01
CA LEU A 268 -0.92 -1.43 -31.77
C LEU A 268 -0.42 -0.07 -32.21
N SER A 269 -0.88 0.42 -33.39
CA SER A 269 -0.55 1.76 -33.87
C SER A 269 -1.10 2.87 -32.94
N GLU A 270 -2.36 2.77 -32.50
CA GLU A 270 -2.94 3.74 -31.57
C GLU A 270 -2.30 3.64 -30.17
N LEU A 271 -1.89 2.44 -29.74
CA LEU A 271 -1.20 2.25 -28.46
C LEU A 271 0.19 2.91 -28.46
N GLU A 272 0.99 2.74 -29.53
CA GLU A 272 2.27 3.42 -29.68
C GLU A 272 2.11 4.94 -29.65
N LYS A 273 1.13 5.48 -30.40
CA LYS A 273 0.79 6.89 -30.40
C LYS A 273 0.42 7.38 -29.00
N ALA A 274 -0.43 6.64 -28.27
CA ALA A 274 -0.84 7.00 -26.93
C ALA A 274 0.34 7.04 -25.92
N PHE A 275 1.29 6.11 -26.03
CA PHE A 275 2.53 6.18 -25.22
C PHE A 275 3.38 7.40 -25.56
N ARG A 276 3.52 7.75 -26.83
CA ARG A 276 4.25 8.97 -27.26
C ARG A 276 3.56 10.25 -26.76
N GLU A 277 2.22 10.31 -26.79
CA GLU A 277 1.46 11.44 -26.25
C GLU A 277 1.66 11.61 -24.73
N LEU A 278 1.79 10.50 -23.97
CA LEU A 278 1.95 10.55 -22.52
C LEU A 278 3.39 10.81 -22.06
N LEU A 279 4.36 10.21 -22.73
CA LEU A 279 5.75 10.16 -22.25
C LEU A 279 6.74 10.91 -23.14
N GLY A 280 6.28 11.41 -24.30
CA GLY A 280 7.12 11.99 -25.35
C GLY A 280 7.78 10.92 -26.22
N ASP A 281 8.60 11.36 -27.18
CA ASP A 281 9.32 10.47 -28.11
C ASP A 281 10.43 9.68 -27.41
N ASP A 282 10.93 10.17 -26.30
CA ASP A 282 11.95 9.56 -25.49
C ASP A 282 11.51 9.50 -24.01
N PRO A 283 10.89 8.38 -23.58
CA PRO A 283 10.42 8.24 -22.21
C PRO A 283 11.50 8.42 -21.12
N GLN A 284 12.77 8.18 -21.47
CA GLN A 284 13.90 8.38 -20.57
C GLN A 284 14.05 9.84 -20.13
N LYS A 285 13.67 10.80 -21.00
CA LYS A 285 13.72 12.22 -20.73
C LYS A 285 12.45 12.77 -20.10
N SER A 286 11.41 11.96 -19.99
CA SER A 286 10.15 12.39 -19.39
C SER A 286 10.31 12.58 -17.89
N GLU A 287 9.88 13.74 -17.39
CA GLU A 287 9.78 14.03 -15.95
C GLU A 287 8.66 13.25 -15.27
N HIS A 288 7.76 12.65 -16.07
CA HIS A 288 6.60 11.89 -15.56
C HIS A 288 6.80 10.38 -15.64
N PHE A 289 7.95 9.89 -16.11
CA PHE A 289 8.19 8.46 -16.19
C PHE A 289 8.99 7.95 -15.00
N VAL A 290 8.33 7.20 -14.14
CA VAL A 290 8.90 6.56 -12.95
C VAL A 290 10.02 5.59 -13.32
N ARG A 291 11.03 5.45 -12.47
CA ARG A 291 12.15 4.52 -12.69
C ARG A 291 11.88 3.16 -12.06
N ILE A 292 12.51 2.14 -12.62
CA ILE A 292 12.50 0.79 -12.05
C ILE A 292 13.25 0.80 -10.71
N VAL A 293 12.66 0.20 -9.68
CA VAL A 293 13.04 0.37 -8.27
C VAL A 293 14.49 0.00 -7.95
N ASN A 294 15.06 -0.99 -8.64
CA ASN A 294 16.45 -1.44 -8.43
C ASN A 294 16.99 -2.24 -9.61
N ASP A 295 18.31 -2.47 -9.60
CA ASP A 295 19.04 -3.20 -10.62
C ASP A 295 18.52 -4.62 -10.84
N ALA A 296 18.19 -5.34 -9.78
CA ALA A 296 17.69 -6.72 -9.90
C ALA A 296 16.35 -6.78 -10.64
N ALA A 297 15.45 -5.82 -10.37
CA ALA A 297 14.20 -5.69 -11.09
C ALA A 297 14.41 -5.26 -12.54
N PHE A 298 15.35 -4.35 -12.79
CA PHE A 298 15.71 -3.91 -14.13
C PHE A 298 16.25 -5.08 -14.98
N GLU A 299 17.23 -5.84 -14.49
CA GLU A 299 17.80 -6.97 -15.23
C GLU A 299 16.77 -8.08 -15.47
N ARG A 300 15.87 -8.33 -14.51
CA ARG A 300 14.77 -9.29 -14.70
C ARG A 300 13.81 -8.85 -15.81
N LEU A 301 13.42 -7.57 -15.84
CA LEU A 301 12.52 -7.03 -16.87
C LEU A 301 13.20 -7.02 -18.25
N LYS A 302 14.48 -6.65 -18.31
CA LYS A 302 15.28 -6.72 -19.54
C LYS A 302 15.33 -8.13 -20.11
N GLY A 303 15.43 -9.15 -19.24
CA GLY A 303 15.40 -10.55 -19.66
C GLY A 303 14.13 -10.93 -20.42
N TYR A 304 12.97 -10.34 -20.11
CA TYR A 304 11.71 -10.63 -20.81
C TYR A 304 11.67 -10.17 -22.27
N LEU A 305 12.57 -9.27 -22.69
CA LEU A 305 12.67 -8.87 -24.10
C LEU A 305 13.07 -10.02 -25.01
N ALA A 306 13.67 -11.07 -24.47
CA ALA A 306 14.04 -12.27 -25.22
C ALA A 306 12.89 -13.29 -25.36
N ASP A 307 11.77 -13.10 -24.65
CA ASP A 307 10.67 -14.07 -24.63
C ASP A 307 9.67 -13.89 -25.78
N GLY A 308 9.88 -12.87 -26.66
CA GLY A 308 8.97 -12.59 -27.75
C GLY A 308 9.50 -11.60 -28.76
N GLU A 309 8.63 -11.19 -29.70
CA GLU A 309 8.92 -10.16 -30.70
C GLU A 309 8.66 -8.77 -30.11
N VAL A 310 9.63 -7.87 -30.21
CA VAL A 310 9.47 -6.46 -29.82
C VAL A 310 8.81 -5.69 -30.94
N VAL A 311 7.53 -5.37 -30.79
CA VAL A 311 6.75 -4.64 -31.79
C VAL A 311 7.12 -3.15 -31.82
N PHE A 312 7.25 -2.51 -30.66
CA PHE A 312 7.78 -1.16 -30.49
C PHE A 312 8.41 -0.98 -29.10
N GLY A 313 9.20 0.07 -28.91
CA GLY A 313 9.94 0.29 -27.67
C GLY A 313 11.16 -0.62 -27.53
N GLY A 314 11.34 -1.29 -26.41
CA GLY A 314 12.43 -2.26 -26.15
C GLY A 314 13.80 -1.63 -25.89
N LYS A 315 13.95 -0.30 -25.93
CA LYS A 315 15.18 0.38 -25.52
C LYS A 315 15.30 0.33 -24.00
N THR A 316 16.50 0.09 -23.52
CA THR A 316 16.79 -0.01 -22.08
C THR A 316 17.93 0.93 -21.72
N ASP A 317 17.81 1.58 -20.58
CA ASP A 317 18.85 2.39 -19.94
C ASP A 317 18.82 2.13 -18.43
N LYS A 318 20.04 2.03 -17.82
CA LYS A 318 20.21 1.64 -16.43
C LYS A 318 20.56 2.83 -15.55
#